data_16013f6ab18af7e6b2d9110315f648e4
#
_entry.id   16013f6ab18af7e6b2d9110315f648e4
#
_cell.length_a   1.000
_cell.length_b   1.000
_cell.length_c   1.000
_cell.angle_alpha   90.00
_cell.angle_beta   90.00
_cell.angle_gamma   90.00
#
_symmetry.space_group_name_H-M   'P 1'
#
loop_
_entity.id
_entity.type
_entity.pdbx_description
1 polymer ?
#
loop_
_entity_poly.entity_id
_entity_poly.type
_entity_poly.pdbx_seq_one_letter_code
_entity_poly.pdbx_strand_id
1 'polypeptide(L)'
;MKNGQLKTQNSELKTMKTFALVGCNISYSFSRRYFAEKFAQEKITDCEYINFDIPTIEVLPALIRATPTLLGMNVTIPYKEAVLPLLDQQSEELVAIKACNTIKIGSSGQLKGYNTDYIGFRDSLVPYLKPHHNRALILGTGGASKAVAFALNQLGIPYQLVSREASSVALSYHELTKEVIQSHSLIVNTTPLGTSPKTEEFPPIPYQWITREHLLYDLIYNPEKTAFLAKGEVQGATILNGYSMLVLQAEAAWKIWNSEQ
;
A
#
# COMPACT_ATOMS: atom_id res chain seq x y z
N MET A 1 -47.73 -37.26 31.33
CA MET A 1 -46.27 -37.30 31.17
C MET A 1 -45.94 -36.60 29.86
N LYS A 2 -45.42 -35.37 29.91
CA LYS A 2 -45.04 -34.59 28.72
C LYS A 2 -43.51 -34.59 28.66
N ASN A 3 -42.96 -35.33 27.69
CA ASN A 3 -41.53 -35.32 27.39
C ASN A 3 -41.17 -34.01 26.73
N GLY A 4 -40.50 -33.13 27.48
CA GLY A 4 -39.82 -31.95 26.95
C GLY A 4 -38.48 -32.37 26.30
N GLN A 5 -38.41 -32.35 24.98
CA GLN A 5 -37.15 -32.46 24.28
C GLN A 5 -36.40 -31.14 24.44
N LEU A 6 -35.31 -31.16 25.18
CA LEU A 6 -34.28 -30.12 25.20
C LEU A 6 -33.62 -30.11 23.82
N LYS A 7 -33.91 -29.10 23.00
CA LYS A 7 -33.12 -28.77 21.81
C LYS A 7 -31.76 -28.22 22.28
N THR A 8 -30.76 -29.06 22.25
CA THR A 8 -29.36 -28.62 22.32
C THR A 8 -29.09 -27.74 21.11
N GLN A 9 -29.00 -26.44 21.31
CA GLN A 9 -28.39 -25.53 20.33
C GLN A 9 -26.90 -25.86 20.31
N ASN A 10 -26.47 -26.63 19.34
CA ASN A 10 -25.06 -26.70 18.94
C ASN A 10 -24.69 -25.33 18.35
N SER A 11 -24.21 -24.41 19.18
CA SER A 11 -23.42 -23.30 18.69
C SER A 11 -22.08 -23.89 18.24
N GLU A 12 -21.92 -24.13 16.94
CA GLU A 12 -20.61 -24.36 16.37
C GLU A 12 -19.73 -23.18 16.80
N LEU A 13 -18.75 -23.45 17.64
CA LEU A 13 -17.70 -22.51 18.00
C LEU A 13 -16.97 -22.20 16.68
N LYS A 14 -17.34 -21.10 16.04
CA LYS A 14 -16.62 -20.62 14.84
C LYS A 14 -15.17 -20.39 15.24
N THR A 15 -14.27 -21.14 14.61
CA THR A 15 -12.84 -20.95 14.79
C THR A 15 -12.46 -19.54 14.35
N MET A 16 -11.83 -18.77 15.24
CA MET A 16 -11.35 -17.41 14.95
C MET A 16 -10.36 -17.45 13.79
N LYS A 17 -10.56 -16.62 12.79
CA LYS A 17 -9.65 -16.40 11.65
C LYS A 17 -8.76 -15.22 11.96
N THR A 18 -7.45 -15.41 11.90
CA THR A 18 -6.49 -14.37 12.19
C THR A 18 -5.88 -13.82 10.90
N PHE A 19 -5.80 -12.50 10.81
CA PHE A 19 -5.03 -11.76 9.82
C PHE A 19 -4.01 -10.89 10.54
N ALA A 20 -2.89 -10.55 9.88
CA ALA A 20 -1.83 -9.81 10.52
C ALA A 20 -1.22 -8.72 9.63
N LEU A 21 -0.59 -7.72 10.28
CA LEU A 21 0.40 -6.85 9.63
C LEU A 21 1.79 -7.24 10.13
N VAL A 22 2.70 -7.47 9.19
CA VAL A 22 4.12 -7.73 9.47
C VAL A 22 4.95 -6.49 9.14
N GLY A 23 5.73 -6.02 10.10
CA GLY A 23 6.59 -4.86 9.94
C GLY A 23 7.51 -4.65 11.13
N CYS A 24 8.22 -3.53 11.15
CA CYS A 24 9.04 -3.10 12.28
C CYS A 24 8.57 -1.71 12.74
N ASN A 25 8.40 -1.54 14.07
CA ASN A 25 7.87 -0.31 14.69
C ASN A 25 6.47 0.08 14.16
N ILE A 26 5.54 -0.88 14.14
CA ILE A 26 4.20 -0.75 13.55
C ILE A 26 3.07 -0.61 14.58
N SER A 27 3.38 -0.17 15.80
CA SER A 27 2.42 -0.08 16.92
C SER A 27 1.16 0.76 16.61
N TYR A 28 1.28 1.78 15.74
CA TYR A 28 0.20 2.69 15.32
C TYR A 28 -0.30 2.42 13.90
N SER A 29 -0.32 1.16 13.51
CA SER A 29 -0.72 0.74 12.18
C SER A 29 -2.14 1.18 11.81
N PHE A 30 -2.26 1.80 10.63
CA PHE A 30 -3.54 2.08 9.99
C PHE A 30 -4.32 0.79 9.75
N SER A 31 -3.70 -0.25 9.21
CA SER A 31 -4.37 -1.48 8.81
C SER A 31 -5.08 -2.16 9.98
N ARG A 32 -4.46 -2.18 11.17
CA ARG A 32 -5.09 -2.75 12.36
C ARG A 32 -6.39 -2.01 12.73
N ARG A 33 -6.36 -0.68 12.72
CA ARG A 33 -7.54 0.13 13.00
C ARG A 33 -8.59 -0.05 11.93
N TYR A 34 -8.19 0.02 10.67
CA TYR A 34 -9.06 -0.14 9.52
C TYR A 34 -9.84 -1.47 9.56
N PHE A 35 -9.14 -2.60 9.75
CA PHE A 35 -9.79 -3.90 9.79
C PHE A 35 -10.66 -4.09 11.04
N ALA A 36 -10.29 -3.52 12.19
CA ALA A 36 -11.14 -3.53 13.38
C ALA A 36 -12.46 -2.78 13.13
N GLU A 37 -12.41 -1.59 12.51
CA GLU A 37 -13.58 -0.81 12.12
C GLU A 37 -14.42 -1.55 11.07
N LYS A 38 -13.80 -2.12 10.04
CA LYS A 38 -14.45 -2.92 8.99
C LYS A 38 -15.20 -4.11 9.60
N PHE A 39 -14.54 -4.89 10.44
CA PHE A 39 -15.16 -6.07 11.08
C PHE A 39 -16.36 -5.68 11.94
N ALA A 40 -16.27 -4.58 12.68
CA ALA A 40 -17.39 -4.07 13.46
C ALA A 40 -18.57 -3.61 12.58
N GLN A 41 -18.31 -2.83 11.53
CA GLN A 41 -19.33 -2.31 10.62
C GLN A 41 -20.03 -3.41 9.82
N GLU A 42 -19.27 -4.39 9.34
CA GLU A 42 -19.78 -5.51 8.53
C GLU A 42 -20.27 -6.69 9.39
N LYS A 43 -20.23 -6.56 10.74
CA LYS A 43 -20.63 -7.60 11.71
C LYS A 43 -19.89 -8.94 11.51
N ILE A 44 -18.61 -8.86 11.13
CA ILE A 44 -17.71 -9.99 11.02
C ILE A 44 -17.18 -10.30 12.42
N THR A 45 -17.68 -11.38 13.03
CA THR A 45 -17.40 -11.72 14.44
C THR A 45 -16.40 -12.85 14.61
N ASP A 46 -15.99 -13.50 13.53
CA ASP A 46 -15.08 -14.65 13.49
C ASP A 46 -13.69 -14.29 12.89
N CYS A 47 -13.36 -12.99 12.82
CA CYS A 47 -12.08 -12.50 12.32
C CYS A 47 -11.42 -11.53 13.30
N GLU A 48 -10.11 -11.58 13.38
CA GLU A 48 -9.27 -10.59 14.07
C GLU A 48 -8.12 -10.13 13.18
N TYR A 49 -7.59 -8.93 13.46
CA TYR A 49 -6.41 -8.41 12.79
C TYR A 49 -5.38 -7.95 13.83
N ILE A 50 -4.19 -8.54 13.79
CA ILE A 50 -3.12 -8.33 14.76
C ILE A 50 -1.86 -7.75 14.12
N ASN A 51 -0.92 -7.28 14.94
CA ASN A 51 0.41 -6.86 14.47
C ASN A 51 1.47 -7.89 14.84
N PHE A 52 2.28 -8.29 13.86
CA PHE A 52 3.58 -8.93 14.05
C PHE A 52 4.66 -7.85 13.92
N ASP A 53 4.91 -7.15 15.03
CA ASP A 53 5.98 -6.15 15.12
C ASP A 53 7.29 -6.88 15.43
N ILE A 54 8.11 -7.09 14.43
CA ILE A 54 9.29 -7.96 14.49
C ILE A 54 10.57 -7.19 14.13
N PRO A 55 11.69 -7.48 14.82
CA PRO A 55 12.96 -6.80 14.56
C PRO A 55 13.63 -7.27 13.26
N THR A 56 13.38 -8.50 12.84
CA THR A 56 13.92 -9.09 11.61
C THR A 56 12.94 -10.07 10.96
N ILE A 57 13.04 -10.26 9.64
CA ILE A 57 12.08 -11.09 8.88
C ILE A 57 12.23 -12.58 9.19
N GLU A 58 13.39 -13.04 9.66
CA GLU A 58 13.71 -14.42 10.01
C GLU A 58 12.81 -14.97 11.14
N VAL A 59 12.22 -14.08 11.93
CA VAL A 59 11.27 -14.44 13.00
C VAL A 59 9.92 -14.90 12.43
N LEU A 60 9.54 -14.44 11.22
CA LEU A 60 8.21 -14.64 10.65
C LEU A 60 7.78 -16.12 10.53
N PRO A 61 8.63 -17.07 10.05
CA PRO A 61 8.22 -18.47 9.96
C PRO A 61 7.84 -19.11 11.32
N ALA A 62 8.46 -18.67 12.40
CA ALA A 62 8.13 -19.16 13.75
C ALA A 62 6.75 -18.61 14.20
N LEU A 63 6.45 -17.34 13.93
CA LEU A 63 5.15 -16.74 14.25
C LEU A 63 4.02 -17.38 13.45
N ILE A 64 4.22 -17.67 12.16
CA ILE A 64 3.23 -18.38 11.34
C ILE A 64 2.91 -19.74 11.97
N ARG A 65 3.92 -20.53 12.34
CA ARG A 65 3.70 -21.83 13.00
C ARG A 65 3.00 -21.72 14.35
N ALA A 66 3.28 -20.64 15.09
CA ALA A 66 2.65 -20.38 16.41
C ALA A 66 1.21 -19.88 16.31
N THR A 67 0.73 -19.51 15.13
CA THR A 67 -0.61 -18.95 14.91
C THR A 67 -1.40 -19.79 13.89
N PRO A 68 -1.92 -20.96 14.28
CA PRO A 68 -2.59 -21.88 13.34
C PRO A 68 -3.85 -21.32 12.70
N THR A 69 -4.43 -20.26 13.27
CA THR A 69 -5.62 -19.55 12.77
C THR A 69 -5.28 -18.47 11.74
N LEU A 70 -3.99 -18.26 11.43
CA LEU A 70 -3.53 -17.23 10.50
C LEU A 70 -3.84 -17.63 9.05
N LEU A 71 -4.64 -16.80 8.36
CA LEU A 71 -5.05 -17.04 6.97
C LEU A 71 -4.40 -16.07 5.98
N GLY A 72 -3.88 -14.96 6.47
CA GLY A 72 -3.23 -13.99 5.60
C GLY A 72 -2.54 -12.87 6.35
N MET A 73 -1.68 -12.17 5.64
CA MET A 73 -0.88 -11.07 6.22
C MET A 73 -0.72 -9.95 5.21
N ASN A 74 -0.72 -8.70 5.72
CA ASN A 74 -0.05 -7.62 5.01
C ASN A 74 1.41 -7.53 5.44
N VAL A 75 2.26 -7.05 4.56
CA VAL A 75 3.68 -6.80 4.80
C VAL A 75 3.99 -5.33 4.53
N THR A 76 4.63 -4.66 5.49
CA THR A 76 5.06 -3.27 5.35
C THR A 76 6.57 -3.10 5.53
N ILE A 77 7.02 -1.87 5.58
CA ILE A 77 8.43 -1.50 5.76
C ILE A 77 8.99 -2.16 7.05
N PRO A 78 10.20 -2.71 6.99
CA PRO A 78 11.13 -2.75 5.86
C PRO A 78 11.05 -4.04 5.03
N TYR A 79 10.05 -4.90 5.22
CA TYR A 79 10.07 -6.30 4.83
C TYR A 79 9.45 -6.64 3.47
N LYS A 80 8.92 -5.67 2.71
CA LYS A 80 8.25 -5.95 1.43
C LYS A 80 9.11 -6.68 0.39
N GLU A 81 10.42 -6.46 0.39
CA GLU A 81 11.38 -7.17 -0.47
C GLU A 81 11.99 -8.38 0.26
N ALA A 82 12.32 -8.23 1.54
CA ALA A 82 12.97 -9.28 2.35
C ALA A 82 12.09 -10.52 2.54
N VAL A 83 10.76 -10.41 2.42
CA VAL A 83 9.83 -11.54 2.56
C VAL A 83 9.77 -12.42 1.31
N LEU A 84 10.20 -11.94 0.14
CA LEU A 84 10.09 -12.68 -1.13
C LEU A 84 10.69 -14.09 -1.09
N PRO A 85 11.88 -14.32 -0.49
CA PRO A 85 12.45 -15.67 -0.40
C PRO A 85 11.66 -16.65 0.48
N LEU A 86 10.73 -16.16 1.30
CA LEU A 86 9.89 -16.99 2.17
C LEU A 86 8.60 -17.46 1.49
N LEU A 87 8.31 -16.96 0.29
CA LEU A 87 7.08 -17.28 -0.43
C LEU A 87 7.24 -18.54 -1.25
N ASP A 88 6.23 -19.42 -1.18
CA ASP A 88 6.14 -20.62 -2.04
C ASP A 88 5.67 -20.27 -3.45
N GLN A 89 4.82 -19.24 -3.56
CA GLN A 89 4.26 -18.77 -4.84
C GLN A 89 4.19 -17.24 -4.86
N GLN A 90 4.25 -16.68 -6.05
CA GLN A 90 4.09 -15.25 -6.32
C GLN A 90 3.07 -15.04 -7.43
N SER A 91 2.23 -13.98 -7.31
CA SER A 91 1.39 -13.56 -8.43
C SER A 91 2.25 -12.97 -9.56
N GLU A 92 1.74 -12.96 -10.78
CA GLU A 92 2.46 -12.41 -11.95
C GLU A 92 2.87 -10.95 -11.72
N GLU A 93 1.97 -10.15 -11.14
CA GLU A 93 2.24 -8.75 -10.83
C GLU A 93 3.34 -8.62 -9.77
N LEU A 94 3.34 -9.51 -8.74
CA LEU A 94 4.39 -9.49 -7.72
C LEU A 94 5.76 -9.80 -8.31
N VAL A 95 5.85 -10.75 -9.24
CA VAL A 95 7.11 -11.07 -9.95
C VAL A 95 7.65 -9.83 -10.68
N ALA A 96 6.78 -9.03 -11.29
CA ALA A 96 7.16 -7.79 -11.96
C ALA A 96 7.54 -6.67 -10.97
N ILE A 97 6.75 -6.49 -9.90
CA ILE A 97 6.92 -5.41 -8.92
C ILE A 97 8.11 -5.67 -7.98
N LYS A 98 8.34 -6.94 -7.59
CA LYS A 98 9.39 -7.36 -6.65
C LYS A 98 9.29 -6.72 -5.26
N ALA A 99 8.07 -6.47 -4.80
CA ALA A 99 7.78 -5.98 -3.45
C ALA A 99 6.42 -6.55 -3.02
N CYS A 100 6.42 -7.42 -2.01
CA CYS A 100 5.22 -8.07 -1.48
C CYS A 100 4.61 -7.23 -0.36
N ASN A 101 3.31 -6.91 -0.45
CA ASN A 101 2.58 -6.27 0.65
C ASN A 101 1.40 -7.10 1.15
N THR A 102 1.10 -8.24 0.52
CA THR A 102 -0.01 -9.10 0.91
C THR A 102 0.36 -10.56 0.70
N ILE A 103 0.12 -11.39 1.70
CA ILE A 103 0.35 -12.84 1.66
C ILE A 103 -0.96 -13.54 2.00
N LYS A 104 -1.35 -14.52 1.21
CA LYS A 104 -2.41 -15.48 1.51
C LYS A 104 -1.78 -16.79 1.95
N ILE A 105 -2.32 -17.40 3.00
CA ILE A 105 -1.91 -18.72 3.48
C ILE A 105 -2.95 -19.74 2.98
N GLY A 106 -2.47 -20.69 2.20
CA GLY A 106 -3.29 -21.79 1.67
C GLY A 106 -3.62 -22.83 2.74
N SER A 107 -4.57 -23.71 2.45
CA SER A 107 -5.01 -24.79 3.35
C SER A 107 -3.89 -25.76 3.74
N SER A 108 -2.87 -25.92 2.88
CA SER A 108 -1.66 -26.72 3.13
C SER A 108 -0.53 -25.94 3.82
N GLY A 109 -0.79 -24.68 4.20
CA GLY A 109 0.22 -23.78 4.80
C GLY A 109 1.11 -23.05 3.80
N GLN A 110 0.87 -23.18 2.50
CA GLN A 110 1.64 -22.51 1.44
C GLN A 110 1.45 -20.98 1.50
N LEU A 111 2.54 -20.24 1.33
CA LEU A 111 2.56 -18.79 1.32
C LEU A 111 2.52 -18.27 -0.12
N LYS A 112 1.42 -17.66 -0.52
CA LYS A 112 1.31 -17.01 -1.83
C LYS A 112 1.31 -15.49 -1.67
N GLY A 113 2.30 -14.85 -2.29
CA GLY A 113 2.51 -13.42 -2.23
C GLY A 113 1.83 -12.64 -3.35
N TYR A 114 1.43 -11.42 -3.02
CA TYR A 114 0.77 -10.45 -3.90
C TYR A 114 1.28 -9.03 -3.59
N ASN A 115 0.99 -8.12 -4.51
CA ASN A 115 1.10 -6.70 -4.23
C ASN A 115 -0.26 -6.02 -4.47
N THR A 116 -0.85 -5.44 -3.44
CA THR A 116 -2.11 -4.69 -3.55
C THR A 116 -1.91 -3.17 -3.59
N ASP A 117 -0.68 -2.69 -3.36
CA ASP A 117 -0.37 -1.26 -3.43
C ASP A 117 -0.63 -0.69 -4.82
N TYR A 118 -0.26 -1.45 -5.90
CA TYR A 118 -0.50 -0.99 -7.25
C TYR A 118 -2.00 -0.86 -7.57
N ILE A 119 -2.83 -1.75 -7.03
CA ILE A 119 -4.30 -1.70 -7.17
C ILE A 119 -4.82 -0.45 -6.49
N GLY A 120 -4.43 -0.25 -5.22
CA GLY A 120 -4.84 0.91 -4.44
C GLY A 120 -4.45 2.22 -5.10
N PHE A 121 -3.21 2.33 -5.58
CA PHE A 121 -2.73 3.52 -6.28
C PHE A 121 -3.49 3.75 -7.60
N ARG A 122 -3.57 2.73 -8.46
CA ARG A 122 -4.26 2.82 -9.75
C ARG A 122 -5.71 3.25 -9.56
N ASP A 123 -6.45 2.55 -8.72
CA ASP A 123 -7.89 2.73 -8.58
C ASP A 123 -8.24 4.06 -7.88
N SER A 124 -7.35 4.58 -7.03
CA SER A 124 -7.49 5.92 -6.43
C SER A 124 -7.09 7.05 -7.37
N LEU A 125 -6.19 6.82 -8.33
CA LEU A 125 -5.72 7.81 -9.28
C LEU A 125 -6.69 7.99 -10.46
N VAL A 126 -7.20 6.89 -11.02
CA VAL A 126 -7.99 6.86 -12.26
C VAL A 126 -9.13 7.89 -12.31
N PRO A 127 -9.93 8.12 -11.25
CA PRO A 127 -11.02 9.12 -11.28
C PRO A 127 -10.57 10.57 -11.53
N TYR A 128 -9.28 10.88 -11.33
CA TYR A 128 -8.72 12.23 -11.44
C TYR A 128 -7.86 12.42 -12.70
N LEU A 129 -7.62 11.34 -13.45
CA LEU A 129 -6.84 11.44 -14.68
C LEU A 129 -7.60 12.19 -15.76
N LYS A 130 -6.87 13.05 -16.45
CA LYS A 130 -7.31 13.78 -17.64
C LYS A 130 -6.39 13.42 -18.83
N PRO A 131 -6.81 13.64 -20.08
CA PRO A 131 -6.00 13.29 -21.26
C PRO A 131 -4.58 13.86 -21.28
N HIS A 132 -4.37 15.00 -20.63
CA HIS A 132 -3.04 15.64 -20.57
C HIS A 132 -2.15 15.07 -19.45
N HIS A 133 -2.67 14.24 -18.54
CA HIS A 133 -1.85 13.51 -17.54
C HIS A 133 -1.20 12.28 -18.20
N ASN A 134 -0.42 12.52 -19.24
CA ASN A 134 0.13 11.50 -20.12
C ASN A 134 1.61 11.16 -19.86
N ARG A 135 2.24 11.81 -18.88
CA ARG A 135 3.59 11.52 -18.38
C ARG A 135 3.69 11.80 -16.88
N ALA A 136 4.46 10.98 -16.19
CA ALA A 136 4.60 11.07 -14.73
C ALA A 136 6.05 11.21 -14.27
N LEU A 137 6.27 11.98 -13.19
CA LEU A 137 7.45 11.88 -12.34
C LEU A 137 7.11 11.06 -11.11
N ILE A 138 7.96 10.10 -10.78
CA ILE A 138 7.89 9.33 -9.52
C ILE A 138 9.07 9.79 -8.65
N LEU A 139 8.78 10.48 -7.56
CA LEU A 139 9.77 10.95 -6.62
C LEU A 139 10.08 9.84 -5.60
N GLY A 140 11.29 9.28 -5.69
CA GLY A 140 11.74 8.14 -4.88
C GLY A 140 11.90 6.84 -5.70
N THR A 141 12.75 5.93 -5.17
CA THR A 141 13.12 4.66 -5.81
C THR A 141 12.96 3.44 -4.89
N GLY A 142 12.17 3.57 -3.81
CA GLY A 142 11.91 2.50 -2.84
C GLY A 142 10.82 1.51 -3.28
N GLY A 143 10.44 0.59 -2.39
CA GLY A 143 9.45 -0.44 -2.70
C GLY A 143 8.08 0.10 -3.15
N ALA A 144 7.63 1.24 -2.61
CA ALA A 144 6.37 1.86 -3.02
C ALA A 144 6.44 2.41 -4.46
N SER A 145 7.59 2.96 -4.89
CA SER A 145 7.76 3.46 -6.27
C SER A 145 7.64 2.34 -7.31
N LYS A 146 8.01 1.10 -6.98
CA LYS A 146 7.88 -0.06 -7.86
C LYS A 146 6.40 -0.37 -8.16
N ALA A 147 5.54 -0.31 -7.15
CA ALA A 147 4.10 -0.51 -7.31
C ALA A 147 3.46 0.63 -8.13
N VAL A 148 3.86 1.88 -7.87
CA VAL A 148 3.43 3.05 -8.65
C VAL A 148 3.85 2.93 -10.10
N ALA A 149 5.11 2.59 -10.37
CA ALA A 149 5.65 2.39 -11.72
C ALA A 149 4.88 1.29 -12.47
N PHE A 150 4.59 0.17 -11.81
CA PHE A 150 3.80 -0.92 -12.38
C PHE A 150 2.38 -0.46 -12.74
N ALA A 151 1.71 0.27 -11.85
CA ALA A 151 0.37 0.79 -12.09
C ALA A 151 0.35 1.80 -13.26
N LEU A 152 1.33 2.69 -13.35
CA LEU A 152 1.44 3.64 -14.47
C LEU A 152 1.69 2.92 -15.79
N ASN A 153 2.50 1.86 -15.82
CA ASN A 153 2.67 1.02 -17.01
C ASN A 153 1.35 0.37 -17.45
N GLN A 154 0.54 -0.14 -16.50
CA GLN A 154 -0.80 -0.67 -16.82
C GLN A 154 -1.74 0.39 -17.40
N LEU A 155 -1.58 1.65 -16.99
CA LEU A 155 -2.37 2.79 -17.48
C LEU A 155 -1.81 3.38 -18.80
N GLY A 156 -0.69 2.86 -19.31
CA GLY A 156 -0.03 3.38 -20.50
C GLY A 156 0.59 4.77 -20.28
N ILE A 157 0.90 5.15 -19.04
CA ILE A 157 1.51 6.44 -18.68
C ILE A 157 3.01 6.24 -18.48
N PRO A 158 3.86 6.68 -19.43
CA PRO A 158 5.31 6.66 -19.26
C PRO A 158 5.72 7.55 -18.08
N TYR A 159 6.77 7.12 -17.39
CA TYR A 159 7.24 7.82 -16.19
C TYR A 159 8.76 7.96 -16.18
N GLN A 160 9.24 8.91 -15.39
CA GLN A 160 10.64 9.12 -15.06
C GLN A 160 10.79 9.04 -13.54
N LEU A 161 11.72 8.20 -13.07
CA LEU A 161 12.10 8.16 -11.65
C LEU A 161 12.97 9.37 -11.29
N VAL A 162 12.80 9.87 -10.07
CA VAL A 162 13.61 10.96 -9.50
C VAL A 162 14.17 10.50 -8.16
N SER A 163 15.46 10.69 -7.94
CA SER A 163 16.14 10.33 -6.70
C SER A 163 17.08 11.45 -6.22
N ARG A 164 17.71 11.27 -5.07
CA ARG A 164 18.69 12.23 -4.54
C ARG A 164 19.94 12.35 -5.42
N GLU A 165 20.33 11.24 -6.02
CA GLU A 165 21.46 11.11 -6.92
C GLU A 165 20.99 10.59 -8.28
N ALA A 166 21.55 11.09 -9.36
CA ALA A 166 21.29 10.61 -10.70
C ALA A 166 21.81 9.18 -10.87
N SER A 167 21.13 8.42 -11.71
CA SER A 167 21.55 7.07 -12.12
C SER A 167 21.13 6.80 -13.57
N SER A 168 21.45 5.63 -14.10
CA SER A 168 21.00 5.23 -15.44
C SER A 168 19.48 5.14 -15.59
N VAL A 169 18.73 5.12 -14.48
CA VAL A 169 17.27 4.94 -14.46
C VAL A 169 16.51 6.07 -13.75
N ALA A 170 17.20 6.97 -13.05
CA ALA A 170 16.59 8.04 -12.29
C ALA A 170 17.32 9.36 -12.47
N LEU A 171 16.57 10.45 -12.67
CA LEU A 171 17.08 11.82 -12.60
C LEU A 171 17.39 12.18 -11.14
N SER A 172 18.34 13.09 -10.94
CA SER A 172 18.48 13.82 -9.68
C SER A 172 17.48 14.97 -9.60
N TYR A 173 17.19 15.46 -8.40
CA TYR A 173 16.34 16.65 -8.22
C TYR A 173 16.93 17.90 -8.91
N HIS A 174 18.25 17.99 -9.09
CA HIS A 174 18.93 19.09 -9.78
C HIS A 174 18.69 19.10 -11.28
N GLU A 175 18.33 17.96 -11.88
CA GLU A 175 18.03 17.82 -13.29
C GLU A 175 16.56 18.12 -13.63
N LEU A 176 15.73 18.47 -12.64
CA LEU A 176 14.34 18.86 -12.85
C LEU A 176 14.25 20.29 -13.38
N THR A 177 14.49 20.45 -14.67
CA THR A 177 14.34 21.72 -15.38
C THR A 177 12.86 22.10 -15.54
N LYS A 178 12.61 23.33 -16.01
CA LYS A 178 11.25 23.79 -16.32
C LYS A 178 10.59 22.87 -17.36
N GLU A 179 11.29 22.47 -18.38
CA GLU A 179 10.83 21.61 -19.46
C GLU A 179 10.46 20.21 -18.92
N VAL A 180 11.26 19.66 -18.00
CA VAL A 180 10.97 18.38 -17.36
C VAL A 180 9.68 18.47 -16.54
N ILE A 181 9.52 19.48 -15.69
CA ILE A 181 8.29 19.66 -14.90
C ILE A 181 7.07 19.83 -15.82
N GLN A 182 7.16 20.72 -16.81
CA GLN A 182 6.02 21.03 -17.70
C GLN A 182 5.64 19.85 -18.62
N SER A 183 6.57 18.95 -18.93
CA SER A 183 6.28 17.76 -19.75
C SER A 183 5.73 16.58 -18.93
N HIS A 184 5.70 16.67 -17.59
CA HIS A 184 5.25 15.61 -16.69
C HIS A 184 4.13 16.14 -15.79
N SER A 185 2.92 16.18 -16.31
CA SER A 185 1.76 16.74 -15.61
C SER A 185 1.25 15.91 -14.42
N LEU A 186 1.74 14.69 -14.21
CA LEU A 186 1.50 13.86 -13.03
C LEU A 186 2.80 13.76 -12.22
N ILE A 187 2.76 14.15 -10.93
CA ILE A 187 3.92 14.06 -10.03
C ILE A 187 3.51 13.27 -8.79
N VAL A 188 4.17 12.13 -8.56
CA VAL A 188 3.85 11.21 -7.47
C VAL A 188 4.97 11.19 -6.45
N ASN A 189 4.68 11.60 -5.20
CA ASN A 189 5.61 11.46 -4.09
C ASN A 189 5.52 10.06 -3.48
N THR A 190 6.57 9.28 -3.61
CA THR A 190 6.75 7.96 -2.98
C THR A 190 7.83 7.98 -1.90
N THR A 191 8.36 9.16 -1.56
CA THR A 191 9.34 9.36 -0.48
C THR A 191 8.64 9.50 0.87
N PRO A 192 9.33 9.30 2.00
CA PRO A 192 8.76 9.57 3.33
C PRO A 192 8.75 11.06 3.72
N LEU A 193 9.23 11.97 2.86
CA LEU A 193 9.35 13.41 3.16
C LEU A 193 7.97 14.03 3.34
N GLY A 194 7.71 14.57 4.52
CA GLY A 194 6.42 15.14 4.91
C GLY A 194 5.54 14.22 5.77
N THR A 195 6.00 12.99 6.06
CA THR A 195 5.34 12.10 7.02
C THR A 195 5.53 12.59 8.45
N SER A 196 4.46 12.54 9.25
CA SER A 196 4.55 12.81 10.70
C SER A 196 5.64 11.94 11.37
N PRO A 197 6.47 12.52 12.29
CA PRO A 197 6.36 13.86 12.85
C PRO A 197 7.06 14.98 12.04
N LYS A 198 7.75 14.66 10.94
CA LYS A 198 8.54 15.62 10.14
C LYS A 198 7.70 16.22 9.00
N THR A 199 6.59 16.85 9.35
CA THR A 199 5.57 17.31 8.41
C THR A 199 5.99 18.48 7.52
N GLU A 200 7.04 19.23 7.90
CA GLU A 200 7.64 20.34 7.14
C GLU A 200 8.59 19.90 6.03
N GLU A 201 9.03 18.64 6.04
CA GLU A 201 9.87 18.10 4.97
C GLU A 201 9.04 17.90 3.69
N PHE A 202 9.66 18.09 2.54
CA PHE A 202 9.04 17.88 1.23
C PHE A 202 10.09 17.60 0.16
N PRO A 203 9.74 16.90 -0.92
CA PRO A 203 10.64 16.70 -2.06
C PRO A 203 11.10 18.04 -2.66
N PRO A 204 12.41 18.27 -2.89
CA PRO A 204 12.93 19.54 -3.34
C PRO A 204 12.77 19.72 -4.87
N ILE A 205 11.53 19.69 -5.35
CA ILE A 205 11.21 19.95 -6.76
C ILE A 205 11.00 21.47 -7.01
N PRO A 206 11.15 21.96 -8.24
CA PRO A 206 10.96 23.37 -8.55
C PRO A 206 9.47 23.73 -8.69
N TYR A 207 8.78 23.95 -7.56
CA TYR A 207 7.34 24.20 -7.46
C TYR A 207 6.84 25.39 -8.29
N GLN A 208 7.68 26.39 -8.56
CA GLN A 208 7.32 27.57 -9.36
C GLN A 208 6.95 27.23 -10.81
N TRP A 209 7.25 26.04 -11.30
CA TRP A 209 6.90 25.58 -12.64
C TRP A 209 5.68 24.66 -12.68
N ILE A 210 5.11 24.36 -11.52
CA ILE A 210 3.82 23.65 -11.42
C ILE A 210 2.71 24.61 -11.82
N THR A 211 1.67 24.08 -12.44
CA THR A 211 0.52 24.82 -12.93
C THR A 211 -0.78 24.08 -12.63
N ARG A 212 -1.93 24.65 -12.94
CA ARG A 212 -3.25 24.02 -12.82
C ARG A 212 -3.44 22.75 -13.66
N GLU A 213 -2.56 22.51 -14.62
CA GLU A 213 -2.57 21.29 -15.44
C GLU A 213 -1.88 20.10 -14.75
N HIS A 214 -1.24 20.34 -13.62
CA HIS A 214 -0.58 19.27 -12.86
C HIS A 214 -1.54 18.60 -11.88
N LEU A 215 -1.30 17.30 -11.67
CA LEU A 215 -1.83 16.52 -10.58
C LEU A 215 -0.68 16.04 -9.71
N LEU A 216 -0.67 16.45 -8.44
CA LEU A 216 0.27 16.01 -7.45
C LEU A 216 -0.39 14.93 -6.58
N TYR A 217 0.22 13.76 -6.56
CA TYR A 217 -0.22 12.64 -5.74
C TYR A 217 0.83 12.36 -4.66
N ASP A 218 0.44 12.37 -3.40
CA ASP A 218 1.30 11.99 -2.28
C ASP A 218 0.85 10.64 -1.71
N LEU A 219 1.76 9.65 -1.58
CA LEU A 219 1.43 8.38 -0.94
C LEU A 219 1.21 8.55 0.58
N ILE A 220 1.66 9.67 1.13
CA ILE A 220 1.47 10.01 2.55
C ILE A 220 0.00 10.40 2.77
N TYR A 221 -0.58 9.93 3.88
CA TYR A 221 -1.95 10.22 4.32
C TYR A 221 -2.01 10.95 5.67
N ASN A 222 -0.91 10.97 6.40
CA ASN A 222 -0.79 11.66 7.67
C ASN A 222 0.52 12.50 7.71
N PRO A 223 0.41 13.84 7.64
CA PRO A 223 -0.82 14.65 7.69
C PRO A 223 -1.69 14.49 6.43
N GLU A 224 -2.97 14.88 6.51
CA GLU A 224 -3.90 14.83 5.37
C GLU A 224 -3.42 15.68 4.19
N LYS A 225 -2.84 16.84 4.46
CA LYS A 225 -2.19 17.72 3.48
C LYS A 225 -0.73 17.90 3.85
N THR A 226 0.16 17.26 3.10
CA THR A 226 1.61 17.42 3.28
C THR A 226 2.11 18.76 2.73
N ALA A 227 3.32 19.17 3.11
CA ALA A 227 3.96 20.37 2.57
C ALA A 227 4.14 20.29 1.04
N PHE A 228 4.37 19.08 0.48
CA PHE A 228 4.41 18.82 -0.96
C PHE A 228 3.08 19.19 -1.64
N LEU A 229 1.97 18.67 -1.11
CA LEU A 229 0.63 18.94 -1.65
C LEU A 229 0.25 20.41 -1.50
N ALA A 230 0.52 21.03 -0.33
CA ALA A 230 0.24 22.44 -0.09
C ALA A 230 0.98 23.36 -1.07
N LYS A 231 2.24 23.06 -1.36
CA LYS A 231 3.01 23.82 -2.37
C LYS A 231 2.47 23.68 -3.78
N GLY A 232 1.98 22.51 -4.15
CA GLY A 232 1.32 22.28 -5.44
C GLY A 232 -0.03 23.01 -5.55
N GLU A 233 -0.83 22.98 -4.48
CA GLU A 233 -2.13 23.65 -4.41
C GLU A 233 -1.99 25.18 -4.59
N VAL A 234 -0.97 25.79 -4.01
CA VAL A 234 -0.67 27.23 -4.20
C VAL A 234 -0.42 27.58 -5.68
N GLN A 235 0.09 26.64 -6.46
CA GLN A 235 0.28 26.79 -7.91
C GLN A 235 -0.98 26.43 -8.74
N GLY A 236 -2.08 26.06 -8.06
CA GLY A 236 -3.35 25.69 -8.69
C GLY A 236 -3.45 24.24 -9.14
N ALA A 237 -2.49 23.38 -8.79
CA ALA A 237 -2.52 21.95 -9.13
C ALA A 237 -3.66 21.21 -8.42
N THR A 238 -4.14 20.14 -9.05
CA THR A 238 -4.98 19.14 -8.36
C THR A 238 -4.10 18.35 -7.39
N ILE A 239 -4.57 18.15 -6.16
CA ILE A 239 -3.80 17.42 -5.14
C ILE A 239 -4.57 16.20 -4.62
N LEU A 240 -3.85 15.10 -4.40
CA LEU A 240 -4.39 13.86 -3.83
C LEU A 240 -3.42 13.34 -2.76
N ASN A 241 -3.97 12.91 -1.62
CA ASN A 241 -3.20 12.21 -0.60
C ASN A 241 -3.37 10.69 -0.70
N GLY A 242 -2.58 9.94 0.09
CA GLY A 242 -2.53 8.48 0.05
C GLY A 242 -3.69 7.76 0.74
N TYR A 243 -4.68 8.45 1.32
CA TYR A 243 -5.72 7.80 2.11
C TYR A 243 -6.58 6.82 1.29
N SER A 244 -7.06 7.26 0.11
CA SER A 244 -7.86 6.40 -0.77
C SER A 244 -7.07 5.18 -1.24
N MET A 245 -5.78 5.35 -1.58
CA MET A 245 -4.90 4.23 -1.91
C MET A 245 -4.81 3.23 -0.76
N LEU A 246 -4.67 3.73 0.47
CA LEU A 246 -4.52 2.92 1.67
C LEU A 246 -5.76 2.07 1.95
N VAL A 247 -6.96 2.64 1.75
CA VAL A 247 -8.23 1.92 1.86
C VAL A 247 -8.36 0.86 0.76
N LEU A 248 -8.15 1.24 -0.49
CA LEU A 248 -8.34 0.36 -1.64
C LEU A 248 -7.37 -0.84 -1.65
N GLN A 249 -6.11 -0.64 -1.22
CA GLN A 249 -5.16 -1.76 -1.08
C GLN A 249 -5.57 -2.72 0.04
N ALA A 250 -6.15 -2.23 1.14
CA ALA A 250 -6.65 -3.07 2.22
C ALA A 250 -7.87 -3.90 1.77
N GLU A 251 -8.79 -3.28 1.02
CA GLU A 251 -9.92 -3.99 0.42
C GLU A 251 -9.48 -5.04 -0.62
N ALA A 252 -8.47 -4.74 -1.42
CA ALA A 252 -7.88 -5.71 -2.34
C ALA A 252 -7.25 -6.89 -1.59
N ALA A 253 -6.54 -6.64 -0.49
CA ALA A 253 -6.00 -7.69 0.37
C ALA A 253 -7.12 -8.55 0.97
N TRP A 254 -8.19 -7.93 1.47
CA TRP A 254 -9.36 -8.62 2.01
C TRP A 254 -10.02 -9.54 0.97
N LYS A 255 -10.18 -9.09 -0.27
CA LYS A 255 -10.70 -9.91 -1.38
C LYS A 255 -9.80 -11.10 -1.69
N ILE A 256 -8.46 -10.91 -1.70
CA ILE A 256 -7.50 -11.99 -1.92
C ILE A 256 -7.60 -13.06 -0.83
N TRP A 257 -7.68 -12.67 0.44
CA TRP A 257 -7.77 -13.63 1.54
C TRP A 257 -9.06 -14.44 1.52
N ASN A 258 -10.16 -13.86 1.04
CA ASN A 258 -11.47 -14.51 0.97
C ASN A 258 -11.81 -15.11 -0.41
N SER A 259 -10.90 -15.00 -1.42
CA SER A 259 -11.12 -15.70 -2.70
C SER A 259 -11.02 -17.21 -2.50
N GLU A 260 -11.76 -17.97 -3.30
CA GLU A 260 -11.57 -19.42 -3.40
C GLU A 260 -10.16 -19.73 -3.90
N GLN A 261 -9.60 -20.88 -3.49
CA GLN A 261 -8.26 -21.33 -3.87
C GLN A 261 -8.27 -21.91 -5.28
#